data_e2dde67f0fa22edb0905caf5a70b1433
#
_entry.id   e2dde67f0fa22edb0905caf5a70b1433
#
_cell.length_a   1.000
_cell.length_b   1.000
_cell.length_c   1.000
_cell.angle_alpha   90.00
_cell.angle_beta   90.00
_cell.angle_gamma   90.00
#
_symmetry.space_group_name_H-M   'P 1'
#
loop_
_entity.id
_entity.type
_entity.pdbx_description
1 polymer ?
#
loop_
_entity_poly.entity_id
_entity_poly.type
_entity_poly.pdbx_seq_one_letter_code
_entity_poly.pdbx_strand_id
1 'polypeptide(L)'
;SDADIDELSDITRSLEQASARLKNAPRYFGKIDYLENSPYDSFEDVSHELSPLSGLSNPLSPPVTIEVKDGKAWGSVFCGWAYEGPPGTIHGGFVAAIFDQFLGMAQMIGKQPGMTGRLTVHYHARSPLNKELQLKAWLERVDGRKTVIHGEMFDGENKTASCEGLFIAPKDGVHMLRPLE
;
A
#
# COMPACT_ATOMS: atom_id res chain seq x y z
N SER A 1 -1.05 17.77 21.11
CA SER A 1 -1.97 17.67 22.25
C SER A 1 -1.50 18.63 23.33
N ASP A 2 -2.42 19.25 24.06
CA ASP A 2 -2.11 20.10 25.24
C ASP A 2 -1.96 19.25 26.51
N ALA A 3 -1.51 18.00 26.38
CA ALA A 3 -1.28 17.10 27.49
C ALA A 3 -0.12 17.61 28.36
N ASP A 4 -0.28 17.54 29.69
CA ASP A 4 0.74 17.90 30.65
C ASP A 4 2.01 17.04 30.44
N ILE A 5 3.18 17.64 30.73
CA ILE A 5 4.49 16.95 30.60
C ILE A 5 4.55 15.70 31.48
N ASP A 6 3.95 15.75 32.69
CA ASP A 6 3.92 14.63 33.62
C ASP A 6 3.05 13.49 33.05
N GLU A 7 1.89 13.80 32.45
CA GLU A 7 1.03 12.82 31.79
C GLU A 7 1.74 12.19 30.59
N LEU A 8 2.41 12.98 29.75
CA LEU A 8 3.20 12.47 28.62
C LEU A 8 4.33 11.53 29.08
N SER A 9 4.99 11.87 30.19
CA SER A 9 6.06 11.06 30.78
C SER A 9 5.54 9.73 31.30
N ASP A 10 4.35 9.68 31.90
CA ASP A 10 3.71 8.46 32.40
C ASP A 10 3.24 7.55 31.24
N ILE A 11 2.68 8.14 30.19
CA ILE A 11 2.32 7.43 28.97
C ILE A 11 3.56 6.82 28.30
N THR A 12 4.64 7.61 28.18
CA THR A 12 5.91 7.15 27.62
C THR A 12 6.45 5.95 28.39
N ARG A 13 6.50 6.04 29.72
CA ARG A 13 6.95 4.94 30.60
C ARG A 13 6.10 3.68 30.41
N SER A 14 4.78 3.83 30.28
CA SER A 14 3.86 2.72 30.05
C SER A 14 4.11 2.03 28.70
N LEU A 15 4.37 2.80 27.64
CA LEU A 15 4.73 2.28 26.32
C LEU A 15 6.09 1.58 26.32
N GLU A 16 7.08 2.13 27.02
CA GLU A 16 8.40 1.52 27.17
C GLU A 16 8.31 0.16 27.92
N GLN A 17 7.51 0.08 28.98
CA GLN A 17 7.25 -1.15 29.69
C GLN A 17 6.56 -2.21 28.83
N ALA A 18 5.54 -1.80 28.05
CA ALA A 18 4.87 -2.69 27.10
C ALA A 18 5.84 -3.18 26.03
N SER A 19 6.65 -2.28 25.45
CA SER A 19 7.70 -2.64 24.49
C SER A 19 8.73 -3.62 25.07
N ALA A 20 9.17 -3.41 26.31
CA ALA A 20 10.12 -4.30 26.98
C ALA A 20 9.56 -5.71 27.16
N ARG A 21 8.26 -5.83 27.47
CA ARG A 21 7.59 -7.16 27.58
C ARG A 21 7.54 -7.87 26.23
N LEU A 22 7.27 -7.14 25.13
CA LEU A 22 7.21 -7.70 23.79
C LEU A 22 8.59 -8.08 23.23
N LYS A 23 9.70 -7.53 23.77
CA LYS A 23 11.07 -7.89 23.34
C LYS A 23 11.41 -9.37 23.55
N ASN A 24 10.73 -10.03 24.48
CA ASN A 24 10.94 -11.46 24.78
C ASN A 24 10.02 -12.39 23.98
N ALA A 25 9.09 -11.85 23.18
CA ALA A 25 8.25 -12.63 22.28
C ALA A 25 9.05 -13.08 21.04
N PRO A 26 8.68 -14.20 20.40
CA PRO A 26 9.25 -14.59 19.11
C PRO A 26 9.17 -13.45 18.12
N ARG A 27 10.24 -13.28 17.34
CA ARG A 27 10.32 -12.24 16.31
C ARG A 27 10.55 -12.88 14.96
N TYR A 28 9.78 -12.45 13.98
CA TYR A 28 9.92 -12.86 12.59
C TYR A 28 10.41 -11.69 11.76
N PHE A 29 11.38 -11.93 10.87
CA PHE A 29 12.00 -10.90 10.06
C PHE A 29 11.70 -11.10 8.58
N GLY A 30 10.81 -10.26 8.06
CA GLY A 30 10.38 -10.31 6.66
C GLY A 30 9.31 -11.37 6.41
N LYS A 31 8.74 -11.32 5.20
CA LYS A 31 7.56 -12.10 4.84
C LYS A 31 7.82 -13.62 4.79
N ILE A 32 9.04 -14.03 4.43
CA ILE A 32 9.39 -15.46 4.33
C ILE A 32 9.49 -16.09 5.71
N ASP A 33 10.26 -15.47 6.62
CA ASP A 33 10.37 -15.93 7.99
C ASP A 33 9.00 -15.97 8.70
N TYR A 34 8.17 -14.96 8.42
CA TYR A 34 6.81 -14.90 8.94
C TYR A 34 5.93 -16.03 8.39
N LEU A 35 6.02 -16.34 7.10
CA LEU A 35 5.29 -17.44 6.47
C LEU A 35 5.70 -18.81 7.02
N GLU A 36 7.01 -19.01 7.26
CA GLU A 36 7.55 -20.30 7.73
C GLU A 36 7.30 -20.56 9.22
N ASN A 37 7.20 -19.51 10.04
CA ASN A 37 7.26 -19.61 11.50
C ASN A 37 6.06 -19.01 12.24
N SER A 38 5.08 -18.42 11.52
CA SER A 38 3.87 -17.84 12.11
C SER A 38 2.64 -18.72 11.83
N PRO A 39 1.49 -18.44 12.46
CA PRO A 39 0.25 -19.17 12.21
C PRO A 39 -0.43 -18.86 10.87
N TYR A 40 0.16 -18.04 10.02
CA TYR A 40 -0.41 -17.72 8.70
C TYR A 40 -0.06 -18.82 7.69
N ASP A 41 -1.06 -19.29 6.95
CA ASP A 41 -0.95 -20.45 6.06
C ASP A 41 -0.63 -20.06 4.61
N SER A 42 -0.71 -18.75 4.26
CA SER A 42 -0.51 -18.30 2.89
C SER A 42 0.32 -17.02 2.79
N PHE A 43 1.02 -16.86 1.66
CA PHE A 43 1.72 -15.62 1.35
C PHE A 43 0.76 -14.44 1.17
N GLU A 44 -0.48 -14.69 0.77
CA GLU A 44 -1.52 -13.66 0.64
C GLU A 44 -1.87 -13.08 2.01
N ASP A 45 -2.10 -13.93 3.01
CA ASP A 45 -2.37 -13.52 4.39
C ASP A 45 -1.21 -12.74 4.99
N VAL A 46 0.02 -13.25 4.85
CA VAL A 46 1.24 -12.56 5.30
C VAL A 46 1.40 -11.20 4.61
N SER A 47 1.12 -11.14 3.31
CA SER A 47 1.19 -9.89 2.55
C SER A 47 0.11 -8.90 2.96
N HIS A 48 -1.10 -9.39 3.24
CA HIS A 48 -2.20 -8.57 3.76
C HIS A 48 -1.88 -7.99 5.14
N GLU A 49 -1.16 -8.73 5.98
CA GLU A 49 -0.77 -8.28 7.31
C GLU A 49 0.44 -7.33 7.28
N LEU A 50 1.48 -7.68 6.53
CA LEU A 50 2.81 -7.04 6.60
C LEU A 50 3.13 -6.09 5.45
N SER A 51 2.22 -5.86 4.50
CA SER A 51 2.50 -4.89 3.43
C SER A 51 2.70 -3.49 4.02
N PRO A 52 3.76 -2.76 3.64
CA PRO A 52 3.97 -1.40 4.12
C PRO A 52 2.91 -0.40 3.63
N LEU A 53 2.17 -0.74 2.57
CA LEU A 53 1.20 0.16 1.92
C LEU A 53 -0.26 -0.30 1.99
N SER A 54 -0.52 -1.50 2.50
CA SER A 54 -1.88 -2.03 2.69
C SER A 54 -2.00 -2.97 3.89
N GLY A 55 -0.90 -3.22 4.61
CA GLY A 55 -0.87 -4.17 5.72
C GLY A 55 -1.48 -3.60 7.00
N LEU A 56 -2.26 -4.42 7.67
CA LEU A 56 -2.95 -4.05 8.91
C LEU A 56 -1.99 -3.78 10.07
N SER A 57 -0.79 -4.38 10.06
CA SER A 57 0.23 -4.18 11.09
C SER A 57 1.00 -2.86 10.95
N ASN A 58 0.83 -2.11 9.87
CA ASN A 58 1.47 -0.81 9.69
C ASN A 58 0.47 0.32 9.97
N PRO A 59 0.61 1.09 11.07
CA PRO A 59 -0.31 2.18 11.40
C PRO A 59 -0.28 3.35 10.39
N LEU A 60 0.73 3.42 9.52
CA LEU A 60 0.84 4.40 8.44
C LEU A 60 0.45 3.83 7.07
N SER A 61 -0.06 2.60 7.02
CA SER A 61 -0.57 2.01 5.78
C SER A 61 -1.83 2.75 5.32
N PRO A 62 -1.86 3.31 4.10
CA PRO A 62 -3.09 3.88 3.57
C PRO A 62 -4.16 2.79 3.44
N PRO A 63 -5.39 3.01 3.94
CA PRO A 63 -6.46 2.01 3.90
C PRO A 63 -7.06 1.90 2.49
N VAL A 64 -6.30 1.35 1.57
CA VAL A 64 -6.70 1.16 0.16
C VAL A 64 -7.59 -0.07 0.05
N THR A 65 -8.79 0.11 -0.52
CA THR A 65 -9.66 -1.01 -0.91
C THR A 65 -9.48 -1.32 -2.39
N ILE A 66 -9.80 -2.55 -2.79
CA ILE A 66 -9.82 -2.95 -4.20
C ILE A 66 -10.90 -4.01 -4.45
N GLU A 67 -11.62 -3.84 -5.55
CA GLU A 67 -12.52 -4.83 -6.14
C GLU A 67 -12.24 -4.91 -7.65
N VAL A 68 -12.12 -6.12 -8.17
CA VAL A 68 -11.97 -6.34 -9.62
C VAL A 68 -13.31 -6.78 -10.20
N LYS A 69 -13.84 -5.99 -11.13
CA LYS A 69 -15.09 -6.24 -11.81
C LYS A 69 -15.02 -5.81 -13.28
N ASP A 70 -15.56 -6.62 -14.17
CA ASP A 70 -15.63 -6.37 -15.63
C ASP A 70 -14.28 -5.97 -16.24
N GLY A 71 -13.19 -6.64 -15.82
CA GLY A 71 -11.83 -6.39 -16.32
C GLY A 71 -11.22 -5.05 -15.88
N LYS A 72 -11.79 -4.39 -14.88
CA LYS A 72 -11.27 -3.17 -14.25
C LYS A 72 -11.15 -3.37 -12.75
N ALA A 73 -10.26 -2.59 -12.13
CA ALA A 73 -10.18 -2.49 -10.69
C ALA A 73 -10.83 -1.18 -10.23
N TRP A 74 -11.58 -1.28 -9.16
CA TRP A 74 -12.24 -0.19 -8.45
C TRP A 74 -11.82 -0.22 -7.01
N GLY A 75 -11.72 0.92 -6.38
CA GLY A 75 -11.36 1.00 -4.97
C GLY A 75 -11.58 2.36 -4.38
N SER A 76 -11.26 2.48 -3.11
CA SER A 76 -11.27 3.76 -2.40
C SER A 76 -10.11 3.83 -1.42
N VAL A 77 -9.82 5.05 -0.98
CA VAL A 77 -8.84 5.34 0.08
C VAL A 77 -9.31 6.54 0.89
N PHE A 78 -9.18 6.45 2.21
CA PHE A 78 -9.41 7.56 3.13
C PHE A 78 -8.10 7.91 3.84
N CYS A 79 -7.57 9.11 3.60
CA CYS A 79 -6.35 9.60 4.23
C CYS A 79 -6.66 10.68 5.26
N GLY A 80 -6.37 10.41 6.53
CA GLY A 80 -6.47 11.35 7.63
C GLY A 80 -5.23 12.27 7.73
N TRP A 81 -5.09 12.98 8.86
CA TRP A 81 -4.04 13.97 9.10
C TRP A 81 -2.61 13.41 9.05
N ALA A 82 -2.41 12.11 9.32
CA ALA A 82 -1.08 11.48 9.25
C ALA A 82 -0.45 11.51 7.84
N TYR A 83 -1.26 11.75 6.82
CA TYR A 83 -0.82 11.77 5.41
C TYR A 83 -0.68 13.18 4.86
N GLU A 84 -0.74 14.21 5.72
CA GLU A 84 -0.71 15.60 5.28
C GLU A 84 0.64 15.97 4.65
N GLY A 85 0.57 16.61 3.49
CA GLY A 85 1.66 17.30 2.83
C GLY A 85 1.42 18.82 2.90
N PRO A 86 1.10 19.48 1.78
CA PRO A 86 0.62 20.86 1.84
C PRO A 86 -0.71 20.94 2.60
N PRO A 87 -1.02 22.05 3.28
CA PRO A 87 -2.18 22.16 4.16
C PRO A 87 -3.48 21.64 3.51
N GLY A 88 -4.15 20.72 4.21
CA GLY A 88 -5.42 20.11 3.80
C GLY A 88 -5.32 19.11 2.64
N THR A 89 -4.11 18.69 2.23
CA THR A 89 -3.91 17.80 1.10
C THR A 89 -3.02 16.61 1.44
N ILE A 90 -3.27 15.48 0.79
CA ILE A 90 -2.43 14.28 0.89
C ILE A 90 -1.05 14.60 0.31
N HIS A 91 0.01 14.22 1.01
CA HIS A 91 1.38 14.32 0.52
C HIS A 91 1.55 13.54 -0.78
N GLY A 92 2.19 14.14 -1.80
CA GLY A 92 2.34 13.55 -3.12
C GLY A 92 3.03 12.18 -3.11
N GLY A 93 3.95 11.95 -2.18
CA GLY A 93 4.56 10.63 -1.98
C GLY A 93 3.56 9.55 -1.56
N PHE A 94 2.57 9.89 -0.72
CA PHE A 94 1.50 8.94 -0.38
C PHE A 94 0.54 8.72 -1.54
N VAL A 95 0.23 9.72 -2.36
CA VAL A 95 -0.53 9.53 -3.60
C VAL A 95 0.18 8.54 -4.52
N ALA A 96 1.50 8.68 -4.70
CA ALA A 96 2.29 7.75 -5.51
C ALA A 96 2.32 6.33 -4.90
N ALA A 97 2.47 6.21 -3.58
CA ALA A 97 2.46 4.94 -2.86
C ALA A 97 1.09 4.23 -2.96
N ILE A 98 -0.01 4.98 -2.87
CA ILE A 98 -1.37 4.47 -3.08
C ILE A 98 -1.51 3.91 -4.50
N PHE A 99 -1.02 4.63 -5.51
CA PHE A 99 -1.04 4.11 -6.89
C PHE A 99 -0.17 2.88 -7.06
N ASP A 100 1.03 2.84 -6.50
CA ASP A 100 1.90 1.66 -6.60
C ASP A 100 1.20 0.42 -6.04
N GLN A 101 0.60 0.53 -4.86
CA GLN A 101 -0.15 -0.56 -4.24
C GLN A 101 -1.40 -0.94 -5.04
N PHE A 102 -2.21 0.04 -5.44
CA PHE A 102 -3.48 -0.20 -6.15
C PHE A 102 -3.25 -0.80 -7.54
N LEU A 103 -2.31 -0.25 -8.32
CA LEU A 103 -1.96 -0.79 -9.63
C LEU A 103 -1.22 -2.12 -9.53
N GLY A 104 -0.42 -2.32 -8.47
CA GLY A 104 0.22 -3.58 -8.14
C GLY A 104 -0.77 -4.71 -7.91
N MET A 105 -1.92 -4.43 -7.30
CA MET A 105 -3.02 -5.39 -7.19
C MET A 105 -3.79 -5.52 -8.52
N ALA A 106 -4.07 -4.40 -9.20
CA ALA A 106 -4.83 -4.38 -10.45
C ALA A 106 -4.11 -5.09 -11.61
N GLN A 107 -2.77 -5.22 -11.59
CA GLN A 107 -2.03 -5.94 -12.64
C GLN A 107 -2.45 -7.40 -12.79
N MET A 108 -3.06 -8.00 -11.76
CA MET A 108 -3.59 -9.37 -11.82
C MET A 108 -4.68 -9.54 -12.86
N ILE A 109 -5.32 -8.46 -13.33
CA ILE A 109 -6.22 -8.46 -14.49
C ILE A 109 -5.48 -9.01 -15.75
N GLY A 110 -4.18 -8.69 -15.88
CA GLY A 110 -3.29 -9.22 -16.93
C GLY A 110 -2.84 -10.66 -16.71
N LYS A 111 -3.24 -11.33 -15.60
CA LYS A 111 -2.88 -12.69 -15.22
C LYS A 111 -1.37 -12.97 -15.16
N GLN A 112 -0.57 -11.92 -14.96
CA GLN A 112 0.88 -11.99 -15.00
C GLN A 112 1.47 -11.10 -13.90
N PRO A 113 1.67 -11.65 -12.68
CA PRO A 113 2.23 -10.88 -11.58
C PRO A 113 3.67 -10.46 -11.88
N GLY A 114 3.98 -9.22 -11.59
CA GLY A 114 5.30 -8.64 -11.80
C GLY A 114 5.66 -7.62 -10.73
N MET A 115 6.93 -7.21 -10.72
CA MET A 115 7.42 -6.13 -9.88
C MET A 115 7.30 -4.79 -10.61
N THR A 116 7.07 -3.72 -9.87
CA THR A 116 7.02 -2.36 -10.42
C THR A 116 8.36 -2.01 -11.05
N GLY A 117 8.37 -1.84 -12.36
CA GLY A 117 9.54 -1.41 -13.13
C GLY A 117 9.55 0.10 -13.37
N ARG A 118 8.36 0.71 -13.47
CA ARG A 118 8.20 2.16 -13.59
C ARG A 118 6.82 2.56 -13.11
N LEU A 119 6.76 3.68 -12.40
CA LEU A 119 5.54 4.33 -12.00
C LEU A 119 5.61 5.81 -12.44
N THR A 120 4.63 6.26 -13.23
CA THR A 120 4.55 7.64 -13.71
C THR A 120 3.27 8.26 -13.19
N VAL A 121 3.39 9.18 -12.23
CA VAL A 121 2.24 9.84 -11.58
C VAL A 121 2.09 11.26 -12.10
N HIS A 122 0.88 11.62 -12.48
CA HIS A 122 0.48 12.96 -12.87
C HIS A 122 -0.50 13.51 -11.83
N TYR A 123 -0.16 14.65 -11.25
CA TYR A 123 -0.98 15.37 -10.27
C TYR A 123 -1.74 16.46 -11.00
N HIS A 124 -3.08 16.35 -11.08
CA HIS A 124 -3.95 17.28 -11.82
C HIS A 124 -4.55 18.33 -10.90
N ALA A 125 -4.89 17.92 -9.66
CA ALA A 125 -5.45 18.77 -8.63
C ALA A 125 -4.99 18.29 -7.24
N ARG A 126 -5.34 19.06 -6.21
CA ARG A 126 -5.08 18.67 -4.82
C ARG A 126 -5.95 17.47 -4.45
N SER A 127 -5.35 16.43 -3.90
CA SER A 127 -6.06 15.29 -3.30
C SER A 127 -6.37 15.64 -1.84
N PRO A 128 -7.64 15.90 -1.45
CA PRO A 128 -7.97 16.38 -0.12
C PRO A 128 -7.80 15.30 0.95
N LEU A 129 -7.46 15.73 2.17
CA LEU A 129 -7.52 14.91 3.37
C LEU A 129 -8.96 14.76 3.89
N ASN A 130 -9.16 13.74 4.75
CA ASN A 130 -10.41 13.50 5.48
C ASN A 130 -11.63 13.34 4.57
N LYS A 131 -11.39 12.85 3.36
CA LYS A 131 -12.41 12.45 2.38
C LYS A 131 -12.08 11.08 1.82
N GLU A 132 -13.10 10.35 1.45
CA GLU A 132 -12.95 9.12 0.68
C GLU A 132 -12.71 9.47 -0.79
N LEU A 133 -11.55 9.09 -1.31
CA LEU A 133 -11.19 9.26 -2.72
C LEU A 133 -11.41 7.93 -3.45
N GLN A 134 -11.98 8.01 -4.65
CA GLN A 134 -12.26 6.86 -5.49
C GLN A 134 -11.05 6.55 -6.37
N LEU A 135 -10.78 5.27 -6.53
CA LEU A 135 -9.71 4.72 -7.36
C LEU A 135 -10.29 3.87 -8.48
N LYS A 136 -9.72 3.97 -9.66
CA LYS A 136 -10.06 3.14 -10.80
C LYS A 136 -8.80 2.76 -11.55
N ALA A 137 -8.69 1.50 -11.98
CA ALA A 137 -7.59 1.08 -12.82
C ALA A 137 -8.06 0.09 -13.92
N TRP A 138 -7.30 0.02 -14.99
CA TRP A 138 -7.55 -0.88 -16.11
C TRP A 138 -6.25 -1.32 -16.77
N LEU A 139 -6.30 -2.52 -17.33
CA LEU A 139 -5.21 -3.04 -18.16
C LEU A 139 -5.18 -2.29 -19.49
N GLU A 140 -4.02 -1.72 -19.86
CA GLU A 140 -3.79 -1.21 -21.19
C GLU A 140 -3.32 -2.31 -22.13
N ARG A 141 -2.22 -2.98 -21.75
CA ARG A 141 -1.63 -4.05 -22.57
C ARG A 141 -0.75 -5.00 -21.75
N VAL A 142 -0.58 -6.19 -22.31
CA VAL A 142 0.48 -7.12 -21.93
C VAL A 142 1.39 -7.32 -23.14
N ASP A 143 2.69 -7.14 -22.96
CA ASP A 143 3.72 -7.33 -23.99
C ASP A 143 4.86 -8.16 -23.41
N GLY A 144 4.91 -9.44 -23.79
CA GLY A 144 5.82 -10.40 -23.21
C GLY A 144 5.70 -10.42 -21.68
N ARG A 145 6.75 -10.07 -20.96
CA ARG A 145 6.77 -10.00 -19.49
C ARG A 145 6.30 -8.67 -18.91
N LYS A 146 5.89 -7.73 -19.75
CA LYS A 146 5.52 -6.38 -19.35
C LYS A 146 4.00 -6.24 -19.32
N THR A 147 3.47 -5.78 -18.19
CA THR A 147 2.06 -5.43 -18.01
C THR A 147 1.97 -3.94 -17.75
N VAL A 148 1.17 -3.23 -18.54
CA VAL A 148 0.92 -1.79 -18.35
C VAL A 148 -0.49 -1.60 -17.85
N ILE A 149 -0.61 -0.94 -16.70
CA ILE A 149 -1.86 -0.61 -16.02
C ILE A 149 -1.97 0.90 -15.88
N HIS A 150 -3.13 1.44 -16.21
CA HIS A 150 -3.48 2.83 -15.91
C HIS A 150 -4.37 2.92 -14.68
N GLY A 151 -4.20 4.00 -13.92
CA GLY A 151 -5.03 4.32 -12.77
C GLY A 151 -5.41 5.79 -12.69
N GLU A 152 -6.52 6.04 -12.06
CA GLU A 152 -7.06 7.39 -11.81
C GLU A 152 -7.56 7.48 -10.37
N MET A 153 -7.40 8.66 -9.76
CA MET A 153 -7.89 9.00 -8.42
C MET A 153 -8.81 10.22 -8.51
N PHE A 154 -9.94 10.15 -7.81
CA PHE A 154 -10.98 11.16 -7.86
C PHE A 154 -11.46 11.62 -6.49
N ASP A 155 -11.77 12.92 -6.36
CA ASP A 155 -12.62 13.52 -5.32
C ASP A 155 -13.98 13.84 -5.97
N GLY A 156 -14.94 12.92 -5.83
CA GLY A 156 -16.20 12.98 -6.58
C GLY A 156 -15.96 12.89 -8.09
N GLU A 157 -16.36 13.91 -8.83
CA GLU A 157 -16.13 13.99 -10.29
C GLU A 157 -14.76 14.60 -10.66
N ASN A 158 -14.05 15.17 -9.69
CA ASN A 158 -12.79 15.84 -9.94
C ASN A 158 -11.62 14.85 -9.91
N LYS A 159 -10.97 14.65 -11.07
CA LYS A 159 -9.76 13.84 -11.15
C LYS A 159 -8.58 14.57 -10.51
N THR A 160 -8.08 14.05 -9.39
CA THR A 160 -6.98 14.65 -8.65
C THR A 160 -5.61 14.16 -9.11
N ALA A 161 -5.52 12.90 -9.52
CA ALA A 161 -4.28 12.32 -10.04
C ALA A 161 -4.54 11.18 -11.02
N SER A 162 -3.54 10.86 -11.84
CA SER A 162 -3.52 9.65 -12.67
C SER A 162 -2.14 9.02 -12.67
N CYS A 163 -2.07 7.74 -13.00
CA CYS A 163 -0.83 6.99 -12.98
C CYS A 163 -0.76 5.95 -14.10
N GLU A 164 0.42 5.80 -14.70
CA GLU A 164 0.80 4.65 -15.51
C GLU A 164 1.79 3.79 -14.71
N GLY A 165 1.48 2.52 -14.52
CA GLY A 165 2.36 1.52 -13.92
C GLY A 165 2.83 0.51 -14.96
N LEU A 166 4.15 0.33 -15.08
CA LEU A 166 4.77 -0.75 -15.82
C LEU A 166 5.25 -1.81 -14.82
N PHE A 167 4.69 -3.01 -14.93
CA PHE A 167 5.06 -4.17 -14.13
C PHE A 167 5.81 -5.19 -14.98
N ILE A 168 6.83 -5.83 -14.41
CA ILE A 168 7.69 -6.75 -15.13
C ILE A 168 7.68 -8.10 -14.40
N ALA A 169 7.11 -9.12 -15.06
CA ALA A 169 7.13 -10.47 -14.55
C ALA A 169 8.55 -11.06 -14.53
N PRO A 170 8.94 -11.84 -13.51
CA PRO A 170 10.22 -12.53 -13.45
C PRO A 170 10.43 -13.44 -14.67
N LYS A 171 11.71 -13.66 -15.06
CA LYS A 171 12.04 -14.53 -16.21
C LYS A 171 11.62 -15.98 -15.98
N ASP A 172 11.73 -16.44 -14.74
CA ASP A 172 11.61 -17.87 -14.37
C ASP A 172 10.28 -18.19 -13.68
N GLY A 173 9.30 -17.32 -13.81
CA GLY A 173 7.88 -17.58 -13.52
C GLY A 173 7.48 -17.72 -12.04
N VAL A 174 8.37 -17.94 -11.08
CA VAL A 174 7.97 -18.32 -9.70
C VAL A 174 8.70 -17.59 -8.57
N HIS A 175 9.64 -16.71 -8.85
CA HIS A 175 10.58 -16.24 -7.82
C HIS A 175 10.24 -14.93 -7.09
N MET A 176 8.97 -14.48 -7.09
CA MET A 176 8.58 -13.36 -6.21
C MET A 176 8.62 -13.72 -4.70
N LEU A 177 8.76 -15.02 -4.40
CA LEU A 177 8.76 -15.56 -3.03
C LEU A 177 10.13 -16.00 -2.53
N ARG A 178 11.20 -15.89 -3.34
CA ARG A 178 12.56 -16.23 -2.90
C ARG A 178 13.35 -14.99 -2.51
N PRO A 179 14.15 -15.04 -1.43
CA PRO A 179 15.12 -13.99 -1.13
C PRO A 179 16.05 -13.74 -2.32
N LEU A 180 16.47 -12.51 -2.51
CA LEU A 180 17.59 -12.19 -3.40
C LEU A 180 18.87 -12.73 -2.72
N GLU A 181 19.63 -13.57 -3.42
CA GLU A 181 20.95 -14.03 -2.97
C GLU A 181 21.96 -12.87 -2.94
#